data_4100d7055760cf8377dd7849cada750c
#
_entry.id   4100d7055760cf8377dd7849cada750c
#
_cell.length_a   1.000
_cell.length_b   1.000
_cell.length_c   1.000
_cell.angle_alpha   90.00
_cell.angle_beta   90.00
_cell.angle_gamma   90.00
#
_symmetry.space_group_name_H-M   'P 1'
#
loop_
_entity.id
_entity.type
_entity.pdbx_description
1 polymer ?
#
loop_
_entity_poly.entity_id
_entity_poly.type
_entity_poly.pdbx_seq_one_letter_code
_entity_poly.pdbx_strand_id
1 'polypeptide(L)'
;KGMILTSGNDASGLGCVYGGASVCSWYPITPSTSLAEAFTDYSEKLRIEEETNKNKYAIIQAEDELAAIGIAIGANWNGARAFTATSGPGISLMSEFLGLAYFAEVPLVVFDIQRGGPSTGMPTRTQQSDILSCAYASHGDTKHVLLIPSNPKECFEFAAEAFDLADRIQT
;
A
#
# COMPACT_ATOMS: atom_id res chain seq x y z
N LYS A 1 15.73 17.34 22.15
CA LYS A 1 15.94 16.53 20.94
C LYS A 1 14.62 16.39 20.23
N GLY A 2 14.59 16.79 19.00
CA GLY A 2 13.43 17.27 18.35
C GLY A 2 12.38 16.22 18.02
N MET A 3 11.13 16.58 18.25
CA MET A 3 9.99 15.97 17.59
C MET A 3 9.89 16.54 16.17
N ILE A 4 9.42 15.74 15.25
CA ILE A 4 9.06 16.16 13.89
C ILE A 4 7.55 16.18 13.77
N LEU A 5 7.03 17.08 12.93
CA LEU A 5 5.64 17.06 12.52
C LEU A 5 5.58 16.30 11.19
N THR A 6 4.80 15.23 11.14
CA THR A 6 4.63 14.40 9.95
C THR A 6 3.21 13.86 9.87
N SER A 7 2.74 13.56 8.69
CA SER A 7 1.47 12.84 8.49
C SER A 7 1.67 11.32 8.59
N GLY A 8 0.57 10.59 8.79
CA GLY A 8 0.60 9.12 8.72
C GLY A 8 1.03 8.62 7.33
N ASN A 9 0.58 9.27 6.26
CA ASN A 9 0.95 8.90 4.88
C ASN A 9 2.45 9.09 4.61
N ASP A 10 3.04 10.22 5.06
CA ASP A 10 4.49 10.44 4.94
C ASP A 10 5.28 9.37 5.71
N ALA A 11 4.84 9.08 6.92
CA ALA A 11 5.47 8.06 7.77
C ALA A 11 5.36 6.66 7.15
N SER A 12 4.20 6.30 6.58
CA SER A 12 4.00 5.04 5.87
C SER A 12 4.86 4.95 4.61
N GLY A 13 4.95 6.03 3.81
CA GLY A 13 5.82 6.07 2.63
C GLY A 13 7.29 5.79 2.99
N LEU A 14 7.78 6.41 4.08
CA LEU A 14 9.11 6.11 4.59
C LEU A 14 9.22 4.67 5.10
N GLY A 15 8.20 4.18 5.81
CA GLY A 15 8.13 2.80 6.29
C GLY A 15 8.21 1.77 5.15
N CYS A 16 7.56 2.03 4.02
CA CYS A 16 7.67 1.19 2.82
C CYS A 16 9.13 1.10 2.31
N VAL A 17 9.84 2.23 2.27
CA VAL A 17 11.27 2.23 1.88
C VAL A 17 12.10 1.38 2.84
N TYR A 18 11.90 1.52 4.15
CA TYR A 18 12.59 0.72 5.16
C TYR A 18 12.17 -0.74 5.16
N GLY A 19 10.91 -1.04 4.85
CA GLY A 19 10.40 -2.41 4.64
C GLY A 19 10.90 -3.08 3.36
N GLY A 20 11.75 -2.38 2.58
CA GLY A 20 12.37 -2.96 1.38
C GLY A 20 11.49 -2.90 0.13
N ALA A 21 10.38 -2.17 0.15
CA ALA A 21 9.56 -2.00 -1.03
C ALA A 21 10.38 -1.38 -2.18
N SER A 22 10.26 -1.98 -3.35
CA SER A 22 10.95 -1.53 -4.56
C SER A 22 9.99 -1.12 -5.67
N VAL A 23 8.71 -1.48 -5.57
CA VAL A 23 7.69 -1.12 -6.56
C VAL A 23 6.46 -0.54 -5.86
N CYS A 24 6.06 0.65 -6.29
CA CYS A 24 4.77 1.24 -5.97
C CYS A 24 3.95 1.31 -7.26
N SER A 25 2.85 0.59 -7.31
CA SER A 25 1.86 0.72 -8.39
C SER A 25 0.57 1.28 -7.83
N TRP A 26 0.09 2.38 -8.36
CA TRP A 26 -1.00 3.13 -7.74
C TRP A 26 -1.89 3.85 -8.77
N TYR A 27 -3.08 4.19 -8.36
CA TYR A 27 -3.98 5.07 -9.09
C TYR A 27 -4.42 6.23 -8.19
N PRO A 28 -4.44 7.47 -8.70
CA PRO A 28 -4.73 8.65 -7.87
C PRO A 28 -6.12 8.60 -7.24
N ILE A 29 -6.18 8.60 -5.92
CA ILE A 29 -7.43 8.71 -5.16
C ILE A 29 -7.15 9.41 -3.83
N THR A 30 -7.93 10.44 -3.51
CA THR A 30 -7.85 11.13 -2.23
C THR A 30 -8.38 10.23 -1.11
N PRO A 31 -7.67 10.08 0.03
CA PRO A 31 -6.42 10.76 0.43
C PRO A 31 -5.15 9.92 0.27
N SER A 32 -5.15 8.83 -0.51
CA SER A 32 -4.01 7.91 -0.62
C SER A 32 -2.84 8.42 -1.46
N THR A 33 -3.08 9.37 -2.35
CA THR A 33 -2.07 9.91 -3.28
C THR A 33 -0.80 10.37 -2.56
N SER A 34 -0.92 11.04 -1.43
CA SER A 34 0.23 11.55 -0.66
C SER A 34 1.13 10.44 -0.08
N LEU A 35 0.63 9.20 0.09
CA LEU A 35 1.47 8.07 0.47
C LEU A 35 2.39 7.66 -0.69
N ALA A 36 1.86 7.55 -1.90
CA ALA A 36 2.64 7.23 -3.10
C ALA A 36 3.67 8.33 -3.42
N GLU A 37 3.27 9.59 -3.26
CA GLU A 37 4.18 10.74 -3.38
C GLU A 37 5.31 10.69 -2.35
N ALA A 38 5.00 10.44 -1.07
CA ALA A 38 6.00 10.31 -0.03
C ALA A 38 6.97 9.14 -0.30
N PHE A 39 6.46 7.98 -0.73
CA PHE A 39 7.33 6.86 -1.13
C PHE A 39 8.25 7.24 -2.28
N THR A 40 7.75 7.99 -3.26
CA THR A 40 8.55 8.50 -4.39
C THR A 40 9.68 9.40 -3.90
N ASP A 41 9.35 10.42 -3.11
CA ASP A 41 10.30 11.40 -2.58
C ASP A 41 11.41 10.77 -1.74
N TYR A 42 11.06 9.75 -0.93
CA TYR A 42 12.06 9.02 -0.14
C TYR A 42 12.88 8.05 -0.99
N SER A 43 12.29 7.41 -1.99
CA SER A 43 13.00 6.49 -2.88
C SER A 43 14.02 7.23 -3.74
N GLU A 44 13.70 8.41 -4.23
CA GLU A 44 14.63 9.28 -4.96
C GLU A 44 15.88 9.66 -4.14
N LYS A 45 15.78 9.70 -2.82
CA LYS A 45 16.89 10.04 -1.92
C LYS A 45 17.64 8.82 -1.40
N LEU A 46 16.98 7.68 -1.24
CA LEU A 46 17.49 6.55 -0.48
C LEU A 46 17.67 5.27 -1.31
N ARG A 47 17.13 5.22 -2.54
CA ARG A 47 17.10 4.03 -3.38
C ARG A 47 17.78 4.23 -4.74
N ILE A 48 18.84 5.01 -4.75
CA ILE A 48 19.71 5.17 -5.91
C ILE A 48 20.97 4.33 -5.69
N GLU A 49 21.39 3.59 -6.70
CA GLU A 49 22.64 2.86 -6.69
C GLU A 49 23.83 3.82 -6.92
N GLU A 50 24.70 3.95 -5.94
CA GLU A 50 25.78 4.95 -5.96
C GLU A 50 26.73 4.76 -7.13
N GLU A 51 27.08 3.51 -7.51
CA GLU A 51 28.04 3.21 -8.56
C GLU A 51 27.52 3.49 -9.97
N THR A 52 26.24 3.22 -10.22
CA THR A 52 25.64 3.28 -11.55
C THR A 52 24.69 4.45 -11.74
N ASN A 53 24.34 5.14 -10.66
CA ASN A 53 23.30 6.17 -10.58
C ASN A 53 21.93 5.68 -11.11
N LYS A 54 21.63 4.40 -10.94
CA LYS A 54 20.36 3.80 -11.35
C LYS A 54 19.39 3.72 -10.20
N ASN A 55 18.12 3.89 -10.49
CA ASN A 55 17.04 3.72 -9.54
C ASN A 55 16.89 2.22 -9.16
N LYS A 56 16.85 1.94 -7.86
CA LYS A 56 16.49 0.62 -7.31
C LYS A 56 15.01 0.58 -6.90
N TYR A 57 14.18 1.29 -7.62
CA TYR A 57 12.74 1.35 -7.41
C TYR A 57 12.01 1.65 -8.72
N ALA A 58 10.73 1.35 -8.75
CA ALA A 58 9.81 1.71 -9.83
C ALA A 58 8.52 2.30 -9.25
N ILE A 59 8.09 3.41 -9.82
CA ILE A 59 6.81 4.06 -9.50
C ILE A 59 5.95 4.01 -10.75
N ILE A 60 4.79 3.38 -10.65
CA ILE A 60 3.91 3.17 -11.80
C ILE A 60 2.52 3.74 -11.46
N GLN A 61 2.17 4.82 -12.12
CA GLN A 61 0.79 5.28 -12.10
C GLN A 61 0.01 4.46 -13.13
N ALA A 62 -0.92 3.65 -12.64
CA ALA A 62 -1.74 2.77 -13.46
C ALA A 62 -2.93 3.52 -14.09
N GLU A 63 -3.62 2.87 -15.01
CA GLU A 63 -4.82 3.39 -15.68
C GLU A 63 -6.05 3.42 -14.74
N ASP A 64 -6.10 2.45 -13.82
CA ASP A 64 -7.15 2.31 -12.80
C ASP A 64 -6.65 1.47 -11.62
N GLU A 65 -7.52 1.27 -10.63
CA GLU A 65 -7.22 0.49 -9.43
C GLU A 65 -6.98 -1.00 -9.75
N LEU A 66 -7.67 -1.57 -10.74
CA LEU A 66 -7.46 -2.97 -11.14
C LEU A 66 -6.07 -3.15 -11.73
N ALA A 67 -5.66 -2.25 -12.63
CA ALA A 67 -4.31 -2.28 -13.18
C ALA A 67 -3.26 -2.06 -12.08
N ALA A 68 -3.50 -1.15 -11.14
CA ALA A 68 -2.57 -0.86 -10.04
C ALA A 68 -2.28 -2.12 -9.21
N ILE A 69 -3.31 -2.81 -8.73
CA ILE A 69 -3.12 -4.02 -7.92
C ILE A 69 -2.55 -5.17 -8.77
N GLY A 70 -2.98 -5.32 -10.03
CA GLY A 70 -2.47 -6.35 -10.94
C GLY A 70 -0.97 -6.21 -11.19
N ILE A 71 -0.47 -4.98 -11.37
CA ILE A 71 0.96 -4.69 -11.51
C ILE A 71 1.72 -5.03 -10.22
N ALA A 72 1.17 -4.66 -9.05
CA ALA A 72 1.78 -4.99 -7.76
C ALA A 72 1.88 -6.51 -7.56
N ILE A 73 0.83 -7.27 -7.85
CA ILE A 73 0.83 -8.74 -7.81
C ILE A 73 1.88 -9.32 -8.76
N GLY A 74 1.93 -8.84 -10.01
CA GLY A 74 2.91 -9.30 -11.00
C GLY A 74 4.36 -9.02 -10.57
N ALA A 75 4.63 -7.88 -9.93
CA ALA A 75 5.93 -7.55 -9.39
C ALA A 75 6.31 -8.47 -8.21
N ASN A 76 5.38 -8.68 -7.27
CA ASN A 76 5.58 -9.59 -6.13
C ASN A 76 5.77 -11.05 -6.58
N TRP A 77 5.03 -11.50 -7.59
CA TRP A 77 5.19 -12.83 -8.20
C TRP A 77 6.61 -13.06 -8.71
N ASN A 78 7.29 -12.01 -9.16
CA ASN A 78 8.66 -12.05 -9.62
C ASN A 78 9.70 -11.72 -8.52
N GLY A 79 9.29 -11.69 -7.27
CA GLY A 79 10.18 -11.54 -6.11
C GLY A 79 10.50 -10.10 -5.70
N ALA A 80 9.81 -9.11 -6.25
CA ALA A 80 9.88 -7.74 -5.73
C ALA A 80 9.05 -7.62 -4.44
N ARG A 81 9.34 -6.62 -3.60
CA ARG A 81 8.37 -6.12 -2.62
C ARG A 81 7.62 -4.95 -3.24
N ALA A 82 6.39 -5.21 -3.63
CA ALA A 82 5.52 -4.23 -4.28
C ALA A 82 4.25 -4.00 -3.47
N PHE A 83 3.71 -2.78 -3.58
CA PHE A 83 2.48 -2.41 -2.92
C PHE A 83 1.61 -1.49 -3.77
N THR A 84 0.37 -1.33 -3.37
CA THR A 84 -0.52 -0.30 -3.87
C THR A 84 -1.15 0.46 -2.71
N ALA A 85 -1.55 1.71 -2.97
CA ALA A 85 -2.27 2.55 -2.01
C ALA A 85 -3.56 3.04 -2.64
N THR A 86 -4.66 2.92 -1.91
CA THR A 86 -5.99 3.29 -2.37
C THR A 86 -6.86 3.77 -1.21
N SER A 87 -8.16 3.86 -1.44
CA SER A 87 -9.21 4.15 -0.47
C SER A 87 -10.38 3.19 -0.70
N GLY A 88 -11.39 3.21 0.13
CA GLY A 88 -12.52 2.29 0.09
C GLY A 88 -13.11 1.97 -1.30
N PRO A 89 -13.35 2.96 -2.19
CA PRO A 89 -13.80 2.66 -3.55
C PRO A 89 -12.83 1.76 -4.34
N GLY A 90 -11.52 1.98 -4.19
CA GLY A 90 -10.51 1.15 -4.83
C GLY A 90 -10.45 -0.25 -4.22
N ILE A 91 -10.61 -0.41 -2.91
CA ILE A 91 -10.71 -1.74 -2.27
C ILE A 91 -11.86 -2.55 -2.90
N SER A 92 -13.01 -1.92 -3.15
CA SER A 92 -14.13 -2.57 -3.81
C SER A 92 -13.78 -3.06 -5.21
N LEU A 93 -13.07 -2.24 -6.00
CA LEU A 93 -12.64 -2.59 -7.36
C LEU A 93 -11.52 -3.66 -7.35
N MET A 94 -10.64 -3.63 -6.38
CA MET A 94 -9.51 -4.56 -6.24
C MET A 94 -9.91 -5.94 -5.72
N SER A 95 -11.15 -6.14 -5.33
CA SER A 95 -11.61 -7.33 -4.59
C SER A 95 -11.24 -8.66 -5.27
N GLU A 96 -11.39 -8.78 -6.59
CA GLU A 96 -11.04 -10.00 -7.31
C GLU A 96 -9.53 -10.28 -7.30
N PHE A 97 -8.71 -9.25 -7.48
CA PHE A 97 -7.26 -9.39 -7.43
C PHE A 97 -6.73 -9.67 -6.01
N LEU A 98 -7.37 -9.16 -4.98
CA LEU A 98 -7.08 -9.54 -3.59
C LEU A 98 -7.30 -11.04 -3.39
N GLY A 99 -8.41 -11.57 -3.92
CA GLY A 99 -8.69 -13.01 -3.93
C GLY A 99 -7.66 -13.81 -4.73
N LEU A 100 -7.19 -13.30 -5.87
CA LEU A 100 -6.13 -13.94 -6.65
C LEU A 100 -4.82 -14.02 -5.86
N ALA A 101 -4.38 -12.93 -5.25
CA ALA A 101 -3.17 -12.92 -4.42
C ALA A 101 -3.26 -13.93 -3.27
N TYR A 102 -4.39 -13.95 -2.58
CA TYR A 102 -4.67 -14.90 -1.51
C TYR A 102 -4.64 -16.36 -1.98
N PHE A 103 -5.29 -16.68 -3.09
CA PHE A 103 -5.35 -18.03 -3.65
C PHE A 103 -4.00 -18.51 -4.21
N ALA A 104 -3.25 -17.60 -4.83
CA ALA A 104 -1.96 -17.91 -5.44
C ALA A 104 -0.78 -17.82 -4.46
N GLU A 105 -1.04 -17.51 -3.19
CA GLU A 105 -0.01 -17.35 -2.16
C GLU A 105 1.06 -16.31 -2.54
N VAL A 106 0.62 -15.18 -3.15
CA VAL A 106 1.50 -14.08 -3.55
C VAL A 106 1.47 -13.01 -2.48
N PRO A 107 2.59 -12.72 -1.80
CA PRO A 107 2.67 -11.65 -0.82
C PRO A 107 2.22 -10.31 -1.42
N LEU A 108 1.29 -9.63 -0.76
CA LEU A 108 0.77 -8.36 -1.25
C LEU A 108 0.48 -7.41 -0.09
N VAL A 109 0.96 -6.17 -0.20
CA VAL A 109 0.64 -5.10 0.75
C VAL A 109 -0.26 -4.07 0.06
N VAL A 110 -1.40 -3.77 0.68
CA VAL A 110 -2.34 -2.75 0.23
C VAL A 110 -2.58 -1.76 1.36
N PHE A 111 -2.38 -0.48 1.08
CA PHE A 111 -2.72 0.59 2.01
C PHE A 111 -4.10 1.13 1.70
N ASP A 112 -5.05 0.90 2.60
CA ASP A 112 -6.37 1.53 2.56
C ASP A 112 -6.35 2.81 3.40
N ILE A 113 -6.27 3.95 2.73
CA ILE A 113 -6.33 5.26 3.38
C ILE A 113 -7.79 5.68 3.41
N GLN A 114 -8.43 5.44 4.53
CA GLN A 114 -9.87 5.48 4.68
C GLN A 114 -10.45 6.89 4.51
N ARG A 115 -11.66 6.93 3.96
CA ARG A 115 -12.46 8.16 3.80
C ARG A 115 -13.94 7.86 3.97
N GLY A 116 -14.75 8.91 4.07
CA GLY A 116 -16.21 8.78 4.23
C GLY A 116 -16.85 8.05 3.05
N GLY A 117 -17.56 6.98 3.34
CA GLY A 117 -18.37 6.17 2.41
C GLY A 117 -19.83 6.17 2.79
N PRO A 118 -20.71 5.36 2.15
CA PRO A 118 -20.40 4.40 1.08
C PRO A 118 -20.19 5.00 -0.32
N SER A 119 -19.85 4.14 -1.29
CA SER A 119 -19.55 4.49 -2.69
C SER A 119 -18.37 5.46 -2.79
N THR A 120 -18.34 6.36 -3.76
CA THR A 120 -17.31 7.39 -3.88
C THR A 120 -17.23 8.26 -2.61
N GLY A 121 -18.33 8.39 -1.89
CA GLY A 121 -18.40 9.00 -0.57
C GLY A 121 -17.93 10.43 -0.51
N MET A 122 -17.17 10.75 0.53
CA MET A 122 -16.64 12.10 0.77
C MET A 122 -15.10 12.08 0.82
N PRO A 123 -14.41 12.35 -0.30
CA PRO A 123 -12.95 12.18 -0.42
C PRO A 123 -12.12 12.91 0.63
N THR A 124 -12.60 14.05 1.11
CA THR A 124 -11.87 14.89 2.09
C THR A 124 -12.36 14.71 3.53
N ARG A 125 -13.21 13.71 3.78
CA ARG A 125 -13.74 13.43 5.11
C ARG A 125 -13.16 12.13 5.66
N THR A 126 -12.37 12.25 6.69
CA THR A 126 -11.80 11.10 7.41
C THR A 126 -12.92 10.32 8.09
N GLN A 127 -12.94 9.02 7.84
CA GLN A 127 -13.88 8.10 8.48
C GLN A 127 -13.23 6.71 8.52
N GLN A 128 -13.42 5.98 9.62
CA GLN A 128 -13.07 4.58 9.69
C GLN A 128 -14.30 3.74 9.29
N SER A 129 -14.34 3.24 8.06
CA SER A 129 -15.53 2.59 7.50
C SER A 129 -15.27 1.30 6.73
N ASP A 130 -13.99 0.99 6.41
CA ASP A 130 -13.66 -0.07 5.46
C ASP A 130 -13.09 -1.34 6.11
N ILE A 131 -13.06 -1.41 7.46
CA ILE A 131 -12.42 -2.50 8.21
C ILE A 131 -12.99 -3.88 7.82
N LEU A 132 -14.32 -4.03 7.80
CA LEU A 132 -14.92 -5.31 7.45
C LEU A 132 -14.74 -5.63 5.96
N SER A 133 -14.81 -4.64 5.08
CA SER A 133 -14.56 -4.81 3.66
C SER A 133 -13.14 -5.27 3.40
N CYS A 134 -12.15 -4.70 4.08
CA CYS A 134 -10.76 -5.11 3.97
C CYS A 134 -10.52 -6.50 4.56
N ALA A 135 -11.11 -6.79 5.74
CA ALA A 135 -10.91 -8.06 6.43
C ALA A 135 -11.43 -9.26 5.63
N TYR A 136 -12.49 -9.08 4.86
CA TYR A 136 -13.20 -10.14 4.14
C TYR A 136 -13.33 -9.86 2.64
N ALA A 137 -12.43 -9.06 2.08
CA ALA A 137 -12.44 -8.74 0.66
C ALA A 137 -12.33 -9.99 -0.21
N SER A 138 -13.02 -9.98 -1.35
CA SER A 138 -13.16 -11.13 -2.26
C SER A 138 -14.20 -12.16 -1.80
N HIS A 139 -14.34 -13.23 -2.56
CA HIS A 139 -15.22 -14.35 -2.28
C HIS A 139 -14.40 -15.58 -1.82
N GLY A 140 -15.07 -16.68 -1.45
CA GLY A 140 -14.38 -17.91 -1.02
C GLY A 140 -13.94 -17.88 0.44
N ASP A 141 -14.62 -17.08 1.28
CA ASP A 141 -14.39 -16.98 2.73
C ASP A 141 -12.95 -16.54 3.10
N THR A 142 -12.37 -15.65 2.28
CA THR A 142 -11.05 -15.07 2.53
C THR A 142 -11.02 -14.26 3.82
N LYS A 143 -9.85 -14.21 4.45
CA LYS A 143 -9.59 -13.39 5.64
C LYS A 143 -8.21 -12.77 5.50
N HIS A 144 -8.17 -11.45 5.42
CA HIS A 144 -6.93 -10.70 5.30
C HIS A 144 -6.44 -10.19 6.64
N VAL A 145 -5.13 -10.12 6.82
CA VAL A 145 -4.52 -9.51 7.99
C VAL A 145 -4.65 -8.00 7.88
N LEU A 146 -5.10 -7.35 8.95
CA LEU A 146 -5.21 -5.90 9.04
C LEU A 146 -4.24 -5.36 10.08
N LEU A 147 -3.42 -4.42 9.68
CA LEU A 147 -2.59 -3.60 10.57
C LEU A 147 -3.23 -2.22 10.67
N ILE A 148 -3.60 -1.81 11.87
CA ILE A 148 -4.35 -0.57 12.11
C ILE A 148 -3.50 0.35 12.99
N PRO A 149 -2.68 1.23 12.40
CA PRO A 149 -1.84 2.15 13.16
C PRO A 149 -2.67 3.26 13.82
N SER A 150 -2.31 3.65 15.02
CA SER A 150 -2.97 4.70 15.81
C SER A 150 -2.26 6.07 15.73
N ASN A 151 -1.05 6.11 15.21
CA ASN A 151 -0.23 7.33 15.16
C ASN A 151 0.84 7.22 14.05
N PRO A 152 1.51 8.34 13.67
CA PRO A 152 2.51 8.30 12.60
C PRO A 152 3.72 7.39 12.87
N LYS A 153 4.08 7.15 14.13
CA LYS A 153 5.15 6.20 14.45
C LYS A 153 4.73 4.78 14.08
N GLU A 154 3.53 4.36 14.45
CA GLU A 154 2.99 3.06 14.07
C GLU A 154 2.74 2.97 12.56
N CYS A 155 2.37 4.06 11.89
CA CYS A 155 2.28 4.10 10.43
C CYS A 155 3.62 3.73 9.77
N PHE A 156 4.73 4.23 10.30
CA PHE A 156 6.06 3.85 9.82
C PHE A 156 6.40 2.39 10.15
N GLU A 157 6.22 1.99 11.41
CA GLU A 157 6.59 0.65 11.89
C GLU A 157 5.78 -0.44 11.20
N PHE A 158 4.45 -0.27 11.11
CA PHE A 158 3.57 -1.24 10.48
C PHE A 158 3.71 -1.30 8.97
N ALA A 159 4.05 -0.18 8.31
CA ALA A 159 4.35 -0.18 6.90
C ALA A 159 5.59 -1.04 6.59
N ALA A 160 6.62 -0.96 7.42
CA ALA A 160 7.80 -1.83 7.27
C ALA A 160 7.47 -3.30 7.59
N GLU A 161 6.76 -3.55 8.70
CA GLU A 161 6.39 -4.89 9.14
C GLU A 161 5.44 -5.62 8.18
N ALA A 162 4.56 -4.87 7.48
CA ALA A 162 3.59 -5.45 6.55
C ALA A 162 4.25 -6.30 5.47
N PHE A 163 5.39 -5.87 4.92
CA PHE A 163 6.12 -6.64 3.90
C PHE A 163 6.72 -7.92 4.47
N ASP A 164 7.32 -7.86 5.67
CA ASP A 164 7.87 -9.03 6.32
C ASP A 164 6.77 -10.03 6.71
N LEU A 165 5.62 -9.52 7.13
CA LEU A 165 4.47 -10.34 7.46
C LEU A 165 3.89 -11.02 6.23
N ALA A 166 3.66 -10.27 5.15
CA ALA A 166 3.15 -10.80 3.88
C ALA A 166 4.08 -11.89 3.32
N ASP A 167 5.40 -11.66 3.31
CA ASP A 167 6.38 -12.67 2.89
C ASP A 167 6.34 -13.93 3.77
N ARG A 168 6.16 -13.76 5.08
CA ARG A 168 6.16 -14.87 6.03
C ARG A 168 4.92 -15.73 5.95
N ILE A 169 3.76 -15.15 5.72
CA ILE A 169 2.47 -15.86 5.67
C ILE A 169 1.99 -16.13 4.24
N GLN A 170 2.66 -15.59 3.25
CA GLN A 170 2.37 -15.77 1.82
C GLN A 170 0.96 -15.33 1.44
N THR A 171 0.62 -14.08 1.81
CA THR A 171 -0.64 -13.44 1.42
C THR A 171 -0.53 -11.93 1.47
#